data_041a404344f79e584d6a1f4646773b72
#
_entry.id   041a404344f79e584d6a1f4646773b72
#
_cell.length_a   1.000
_cell.length_b   1.000
_cell.length_c   1.000
_cell.angle_alpha   90.00
_cell.angle_beta   90.00
_cell.angle_gamma   90.00
#
_symmetry.space_group_name_H-M   'P 1'
#
loop_
_entity.id
_entity.type
_entity.pdbx_description
1 polymer ?
#
loop_
_entity_poly.entity_id
_entity_poly.type
_entity_poly.pdbx_seq_one_letter_code
_entity_poly.pdbx_strand_id
1 'polypeptide(L)'
;MIHAHNLHHRLLEIESLRVGEGHTAIIGPNGSGKTTFLKLCAGIELPRHGTLTISGKEPRAVHTGWVAEVPDNNLVFRTVADEVASGLRFRRTPADAIEPAVNSVLSDMGILHLCSRTSHTLSGGEKVLVACAAALVLSPELLILDETDTHLDRKAAEILETIIRNRPAPCILQCTQDMDTASRADRVVFFEGGRPRYIGTPEEVFSHLSETEMYPSLWRIAECI
;
A
#
# COMPACT_ATOMS: atom_id res chain seq x y z
N MET A 1 6.96 10.94 -6.38
CA MET A 1 7.46 11.58 -5.15
C MET A 1 6.34 12.36 -4.46
N ILE A 2 6.13 12.14 -3.16
CA ILE A 2 5.05 12.74 -2.37
C ILE A 2 5.61 13.92 -1.58
N HIS A 3 4.96 15.08 -1.66
CA HIS A 3 5.30 16.28 -0.89
C HIS A 3 4.07 16.77 -0.13
N ALA A 4 4.19 16.85 1.19
CA ALA A 4 3.24 17.53 2.05
C ALA A 4 3.90 18.77 2.67
N HIS A 5 3.20 19.88 2.71
CA HIS A 5 3.68 21.14 3.30
C HIS A 5 2.57 21.86 4.06
N ASN A 6 2.84 22.20 5.32
CA ASN A 6 1.91 22.82 6.26
C ASN A 6 0.53 22.14 6.24
N LEU A 7 0.51 20.80 6.15
CA LEU A 7 -0.69 20.01 5.98
C LEU A 7 -1.37 19.81 7.32
N HIS A 8 -2.63 20.25 7.42
CA HIS A 8 -3.49 20.03 8.57
C HIS A 8 -4.78 19.32 8.14
N HIS A 9 -5.05 18.17 8.74
CA HIS A 9 -6.27 17.43 8.49
C HIS A 9 -6.59 16.50 9.65
N ARG A 10 -7.75 16.68 10.30
CA ARG A 10 -8.12 15.92 11.51
C ARG A 10 -7.03 16.07 12.58
N LEU A 11 -6.41 14.93 12.97
CA LEU A 11 -5.29 14.93 13.92
C LEU A 11 -3.91 15.14 13.23
N LEU A 12 -3.86 15.09 11.89
CA LEU A 12 -2.60 15.23 11.18
C LEU A 12 -2.11 16.67 11.18
N GLU A 13 -0.86 16.85 11.58
CA GLU A 13 -0.10 18.08 11.53
C GLU A 13 1.28 17.80 10.94
N ILE A 14 1.44 18.05 9.65
CA ILE A 14 2.67 17.78 8.91
C ILE A 14 3.24 19.09 8.39
N GLU A 15 4.26 19.59 9.04
CA GLU A 15 4.95 20.80 8.63
C GLU A 15 5.62 20.60 7.27
N SER A 16 6.40 19.53 7.13
CA SER A 16 7.03 19.14 5.88
C SER A 16 7.26 17.64 5.87
N LEU A 17 6.86 16.97 4.79
CA LEU A 17 7.15 15.55 4.55
C LEU A 17 7.48 15.36 3.07
N ARG A 18 8.59 14.66 2.81
CA ARG A 18 8.99 14.27 1.46
C ARG A 18 9.24 12.78 1.43
N VAL A 19 8.48 12.08 0.58
CA VAL A 19 8.66 10.65 0.30
C VAL A 19 9.09 10.50 -1.15
N GLY A 20 10.19 9.78 -1.37
CA GLY A 20 10.74 9.53 -2.70
C GLY A 20 9.94 8.49 -3.49
N GLU A 21 10.50 8.08 -4.62
CA GLU A 21 10.08 6.88 -5.34
C GLU A 21 10.56 5.63 -4.59
N GLY A 22 9.98 4.48 -4.94
CA GLY A 22 10.27 3.21 -4.31
C GLY A 22 9.24 2.81 -3.26
N HIS A 23 9.61 1.85 -2.42
CA HIS A 23 8.76 1.31 -1.36
C HIS A 23 9.00 2.04 -0.03
N THR A 24 7.96 2.66 0.51
CA THR A 24 7.99 3.33 1.82
C THR A 24 7.01 2.66 2.77
N ALA A 25 7.51 2.19 3.91
CA ALA A 25 6.68 1.70 5.00
C ALA A 25 6.22 2.87 5.89
N ILE A 26 4.94 2.89 6.20
CA ILE A 26 4.30 3.82 7.13
C ILE A 26 3.99 3.06 8.41
N ILE A 27 4.67 3.37 9.49
CA ILE A 27 4.53 2.70 10.79
C ILE A 27 4.12 3.67 11.89
N GLY A 28 3.71 3.15 13.03
CA GLY A 28 3.34 3.96 14.20
C GLY A 28 2.15 3.36 14.95
N PRO A 29 1.87 3.84 16.18
CA PRO A 29 0.76 3.35 17.00
C PRO A 29 -0.60 3.50 16.31
N ASN A 30 -1.58 2.71 16.76
CA ASN A 30 -2.97 2.88 16.33
C ASN A 30 -3.46 4.28 16.67
N GLY A 31 -4.23 4.87 15.74
CA GLY A 31 -4.70 6.25 15.89
C GLY A 31 -3.65 7.34 15.62
N SER A 32 -2.42 7.02 15.21
CA SER A 32 -1.39 8.01 14.90
C SER A 32 -1.61 8.79 13.59
N GLY A 33 -2.61 8.41 12.78
CA GLY A 33 -2.97 9.12 11.55
C GLY A 33 -2.51 8.45 10.26
N LYS A 34 -1.91 7.26 10.29
CA LYS A 34 -1.40 6.53 9.11
C LYS A 34 -2.44 6.42 7.99
N THR A 35 -3.57 5.75 8.26
CA THR A 35 -4.66 5.59 7.27
C THR A 35 -5.22 6.94 6.80
N THR A 36 -5.29 7.95 7.67
CA THR A 36 -5.72 9.30 7.26
C THR A 36 -4.73 9.91 6.26
N PHE A 37 -3.43 9.78 6.51
CA PHE A 37 -2.39 10.22 5.57
C PHE A 37 -2.47 9.47 4.23
N LEU A 38 -2.65 8.14 4.27
CA LEU A 38 -2.83 7.34 3.07
C LEU A 38 -4.07 7.77 2.26
N LYS A 39 -5.21 8.06 2.93
CA LYS A 39 -6.43 8.56 2.28
C LYS A 39 -6.23 9.91 1.60
N LEU A 40 -5.44 10.80 2.21
CA LEU A 40 -5.05 12.06 1.59
C LEU A 40 -4.18 11.82 0.35
N CYS A 41 -3.20 10.91 0.43
CA CYS A 41 -2.37 10.54 -0.72
C CYS A 41 -3.19 9.90 -1.86
N ALA A 42 -4.22 9.12 -1.53
CA ALA A 42 -5.14 8.55 -2.51
C ALA A 42 -6.13 9.57 -3.11
N GLY A 43 -6.19 10.78 -2.58
CA GLY A 43 -7.18 11.78 -2.98
C GLY A 43 -8.62 11.44 -2.54
N ILE A 44 -8.81 10.44 -1.67
CA ILE A 44 -10.09 10.07 -1.05
C ILE A 44 -10.56 11.21 -0.13
N GLU A 45 -9.63 11.74 0.66
CA GLU A 45 -9.86 12.91 1.49
C GLU A 45 -9.02 14.09 0.95
N LEU A 46 -9.42 15.31 1.30
CA LEU A 46 -8.66 16.52 0.96
C LEU A 46 -8.15 17.19 2.25
N PRO A 47 -6.94 17.73 2.26
CA PRO A 47 -6.44 18.44 3.42
C PRO A 47 -7.31 19.66 3.74
N ARG A 48 -7.49 19.98 5.03
CA ARG A 48 -8.20 21.20 5.44
C ARG A 48 -7.35 22.45 5.20
N HIS A 49 -6.04 22.32 5.42
CA HIS A 49 -5.05 23.36 5.17
C HIS A 49 -3.76 22.76 4.65
N GLY A 50 -2.95 23.58 4.01
CA GLY A 50 -1.67 23.16 3.43
C GLY A 50 -1.81 22.49 2.08
N THR A 51 -0.76 21.84 1.63
CA THR A 51 -0.68 21.22 0.30
C THR A 51 -0.16 19.80 0.39
N LEU A 52 -0.69 18.94 -0.47
CA LEU A 52 -0.18 17.60 -0.72
C LEU A 52 -0.11 17.39 -2.23
N THR A 53 1.06 17.00 -2.72
CA THR A 53 1.26 16.70 -4.14
C THR A 53 1.98 15.38 -4.30
N ILE A 54 1.71 14.69 -5.42
CA ILE A 54 2.35 13.46 -5.83
C ILE A 54 2.91 13.69 -7.22
N SER A 55 4.25 13.61 -7.36
CA SER A 55 4.96 13.95 -8.61
C SER A 55 4.54 15.31 -9.19
N GLY A 56 4.28 16.29 -8.30
CA GLY A 56 3.86 17.65 -8.66
C GLY A 56 2.38 17.80 -9.03
N LYS A 57 1.60 16.71 -9.00
CA LYS A 57 0.15 16.72 -9.29
C LYS A 57 -0.65 16.70 -7.98
N GLU A 58 -1.88 17.17 -8.02
CA GLU A 58 -2.84 16.92 -6.93
C GLU A 58 -3.15 15.42 -6.81
N PRO A 59 -3.37 14.87 -5.60
CA PRO A 59 -3.63 13.43 -5.41
C PRO A 59 -4.74 12.87 -6.29
N ARG A 60 -5.81 13.63 -6.52
CA ARG A 60 -6.94 13.22 -7.40
C ARG A 60 -6.59 13.12 -8.88
N ALA A 61 -5.51 13.75 -9.31
CA ALA A 61 -5.02 13.67 -10.68
C ALA A 61 -4.01 12.53 -10.91
N VAL A 62 -3.71 11.76 -9.85
CA VAL A 62 -2.77 10.63 -9.89
C VAL A 62 -3.52 9.32 -9.96
N HIS A 63 -3.04 8.41 -10.77
CA HIS A 63 -3.55 7.05 -10.78
C HIS A 63 -3.07 6.30 -9.55
N THR A 64 -3.97 6.13 -8.59
CA THR A 64 -3.67 5.43 -7.35
C THR A 64 -4.38 4.08 -7.32
N GLY A 65 -3.60 3.01 -7.08
CA GLY A 65 -4.11 1.71 -6.66
C GLY A 65 -4.24 1.70 -5.14
N TRP A 66 -5.39 1.28 -4.62
CA TRP A 66 -5.66 1.20 -3.18
C TRP A 66 -6.09 -0.21 -2.81
N VAL A 67 -5.42 -0.79 -1.82
CA VAL A 67 -5.82 -2.04 -1.18
C VAL A 67 -6.07 -1.75 0.29
N ALA A 68 -7.32 -1.90 0.73
CA ALA A 68 -7.73 -1.60 2.09
C ALA A 68 -7.43 -2.75 3.06
N GLU A 69 -7.33 -2.42 4.35
CA GLU A 69 -7.09 -3.33 5.48
C GLU A 69 -8.03 -4.54 5.48
N VAL A 70 -9.34 -4.30 5.32
CA VAL A 70 -10.35 -5.36 5.35
C VAL A 70 -10.51 -5.97 3.96
N PRO A 71 -10.12 -7.26 3.74
CA PRO A 71 -10.13 -7.87 2.42
C PRO A 71 -11.48 -7.83 1.71
N ASP A 72 -12.58 -7.99 2.46
CA ASP A 72 -13.94 -7.95 1.90
C ASP A 72 -14.35 -6.58 1.36
N ASN A 73 -13.74 -5.50 1.83
CA ASN A 73 -14.00 -4.15 1.34
C ASN A 73 -13.36 -3.87 -0.02
N ASN A 74 -12.45 -4.73 -0.46
CA ASN A 74 -11.73 -4.57 -1.71
C ASN A 74 -12.44 -5.19 -2.91
N LEU A 75 -13.37 -6.12 -2.66
CA LEU A 75 -13.98 -6.94 -3.71
C LEU A 75 -15.48 -6.66 -3.80
N VAL A 76 -15.90 -6.16 -4.95
CA VAL A 76 -17.29 -5.75 -5.23
C VAL A 76 -17.96 -6.70 -6.23
N PHE A 77 -17.16 -7.24 -7.16
CA PHE A 77 -17.68 -8.07 -8.25
C PHE A 77 -17.73 -9.56 -7.88
N ARG A 78 -18.58 -10.29 -8.61
CA ARG A 78 -18.85 -11.69 -8.30
C ARG A 78 -17.67 -12.61 -8.57
N THR A 79 -16.92 -12.39 -9.65
CA THR A 79 -15.80 -13.22 -10.05
C THR A 79 -14.49 -12.44 -9.98
N VAL A 80 -13.38 -13.16 -9.80
CA VAL A 80 -12.02 -12.56 -9.82
C VAL A 80 -11.76 -11.86 -11.15
N ALA A 81 -12.13 -12.49 -12.28
CA ALA A 81 -11.99 -11.87 -13.59
C ALA A 81 -12.75 -10.53 -13.70
N ASP A 82 -13.99 -10.46 -13.18
CA ASP A 82 -14.78 -9.22 -13.21
C ASP A 82 -14.20 -8.16 -12.29
N GLU A 83 -13.70 -8.57 -11.12
CA GLU A 83 -13.07 -7.66 -10.17
C GLU A 83 -11.85 -6.98 -10.81
N VAL A 84 -10.92 -7.77 -11.33
CA VAL A 84 -9.70 -7.25 -11.97
C VAL A 84 -10.03 -6.44 -13.23
N ALA A 85 -11.02 -6.88 -14.03
CA ALA A 85 -11.45 -6.16 -15.23
C ALA A 85 -12.18 -4.83 -14.95
N SER A 86 -12.70 -4.65 -13.74
CA SER A 86 -13.60 -3.54 -13.40
C SER A 86 -13.01 -2.17 -13.72
N GLY A 87 -11.78 -1.92 -13.27
CA GLY A 87 -11.09 -0.66 -13.51
C GLY A 87 -10.84 -0.38 -14.99
N LEU A 88 -10.49 -1.40 -15.77
CA LEU A 88 -10.32 -1.29 -17.23
C LEU A 88 -11.66 -0.94 -17.92
N ARG A 89 -12.77 -1.57 -17.49
CA ARG A 89 -14.11 -1.27 -18.00
C ARG A 89 -14.52 0.17 -17.67
N PHE A 90 -14.27 0.65 -16.45
CA PHE A 90 -14.54 2.05 -16.07
C PHE A 90 -13.73 3.04 -16.89
N ARG A 91 -12.52 2.69 -17.31
CA ARG A 91 -11.68 3.49 -18.22
C ARG A 91 -12.08 3.35 -19.69
N ARG A 92 -13.12 2.59 -20.02
CA ARG A 92 -13.55 2.31 -21.39
C ARG A 92 -12.45 1.69 -22.26
N THR A 93 -11.61 0.85 -21.67
CA THR A 93 -10.63 0.05 -22.41
C THR A 93 -11.33 -0.80 -23.45
N PRO A 94 -10.80 -0.93 -24.68
CA PRO A 94 -11.37 -1.80 -25.70
C PRO A 94 -11.58 -3.23 -25.19
N ALA A 95 -12.73 -3.83 -25.54
CA ALA A 95 -13.14 -5.12 -25.00
C ALA A 95 -12.14 -6.26 -25.27
N ASP A 96 -11.50 -6.22 -26.44
CA ASP A 96 -10.47 -7.17 -26.87
C ASP A 96 -9.15 -7.05 -26.10
N ALA A 97 -8.90 -5.91 -25.46
CA ALA A 97 -7.71 -5.68 -24.63
C ALA A 97 -7.90 -6.05 -23.15
N ILE A 98 -9.15 -6.18 -22.67
CA ILE A 98 -9.43 -6.41 -21.24
C ILE A 98 -8.97 -7.80 -20.79
N GLU A 99 -9.43 -8.86 -21.47
CA GLU A 99 -9.12 -10.24 -21.07
C GLU A 99 -7.61 -10.53 -21.09
N PRO A 100 -6.84 -10.14 -22.12
CA PRO A 100 -5.40 -10.28 -22.12
C PRO A 100 -4.71 -9.56 -20.93
N ALA A 101 -5.15 -8.33 -20.60
CA ALA A 101 -4.58 -7.57 -19.48
C ALA A 101 -4.88 -8.24 -18.12
N VAL A 102 -6.11 -8.73 -17.92
CA VAL A 102 -6.51 -9.48 -16.72
C VAL A 102 -5.67 -10.74 -16.57
N ASN A 103 -5.55 -11.54 -17.64
CA ASN A 103 -4.78 -12.77 -17.61
C ASN A 103 -3.29 -12.51 -17.36
N SER A 104 -2.74 -11.44 -17.94
CA SER A 104 -1.35 -11.04 -17.72
C SER A 104 -1.09 -10.74 -16.25
N VAL A 105 -1.83 -9.82 -15.63
CA VAL A 105 -1.60 -9.42 -14.23
C VAL A 105 -1.80 -10.60 -13.27
N LEU A 106 -2.81 -11.44 -13.47
CA LEU A 106 -3.04 -12.62 -12.65
C LEU A 106 -1.94 -13.68 -12.81
N SER A 107 -1.39 -13.81 -14.02
CA SER A 107 -0.26 -14.71 -14.31
C SER A 107 1.02 -14.20 -13.65
N ASP A 108 1.32 -12.91 -13.78
CA ASP A 108 2.50 -12.28 -13.19
C ASP A 108 2.52 -12.40 -11.66
N MET A 109 1.34 -12.42 -11.06
CA MET A 109 1.15 -12.65 -9.61
C MET A 109 1.05 -14.14 -9.23
N GLY A 110 1.06 -15.07 -10.19
CA GLY A 110 0.94 -16.51 -9.92
C GLY A 110 -0.45 -16.96 -9.45
N ILE A 111 -1.48 -16.14 -9.64
CA ILE A 111 -2.87 -16.40 -9.19
C ILE A 111 -3.87 -16.58 -10.35
N LEU A 112 -3.42 -16.81 -11.56
CA LEU A 112 -4.28 -17.01 -12.74
C LEU A 112 -5.31 -18.14 -12.52
N HIS A 113 -4.97 -19.14 -11.72
CA HIS A 113 -5.87 -20.25 -11.36
C HIS A 113 -7.11 -19.80 -10.57
N LEU A 114 -7.11 -18.58 -10.02
CA LEU A 114 -8.26 -17.98 -9.33
C LEU A 114 -9.22 -17.26 -10.28
N CYS A 115 -8.86 -17.03 -11.54
CA CYS A 115 -9.56 -16.14 -12.49
C CYS A 115 -11.07 -16.39 -12.56
N SER A 116 -11.49 -17.66 -12.62
CA SER A 116 -12.91 -18.06 -12.70
C SER A 116 -13.61 -18.23 -11.35
N ARG A 117 -12.87 -18.10 -10.23
CA ARG A 117 -13.43 -18.28 -8.89
C ARG A 117 -14.35 -17.12 -8.49
N THR A 118 -15.30 -17.45 -7.63
CA THR A 118 -16.19 -16.46 -7.03
C THR A 118 -15.50 -15.79 -5.84
N SER A 119 -15.57 -14.46 -5.77
CA SER A 119 -14.90 -13.64 -4.74
C SER A 119 -15.21 -14.10 -3.30
N HIS A 120 -16.44 -14.57 -3.04
CA HIS A 120 -16.83 -15.06 -1.70
C HIS A 120 -16.19 -16.38 -1.29
N THR A 121 -15.61 -17.14 -2.24
CA THR A 121 -14.96 -18.43 -1.95
C THR A 121 -13.47 -18.32 -1.72
N LEU A 122 -12.94 -17.12 -1.79
CA LEU A 122 -11.51 -16.84 -1.59
C LEU A 122 -11.17 -16.78 -0.11
N SER A 123 -9.97 -17.25 0.24
CA SER A 123 -9.37 -16.98 1.55
C SER A 123 -9.05 -15.51 1.73
N GLY A 124 -8.78 -15.06 2.97
CA GLY A 124 -8.38 -13.67 3.23
C GLY A 124 -7.15 -13.24 2.41
N GLY A 125 -6.11 -14.06 2.39
CA GLY A 125 -4.91 -13.81 1.59
C GLY A 125 -5.18 -13.78 0.08
N GLU A 126 -5.98 -14.72 -0.45
CA GLU A 126 -6.38 -14.70 -1.85
C GLU A 126 -7.15 -13.43 -2.22
N LYS A 127 -8.03 -12.93 -1.33
CA LYS A 127 -8.75 -11.65 -1.52
C LYS A 127 -7.80 -10.47 -1.62
N VAL A 128 -6.80 -10.39 -0.73
CA VAL A 128 -5.76 -9.33 -0.79
C VAL A 128 -5.00 -9.40 -2.11
N LEU A 129 -4.58 -10.58 -2.55
CA LEU A 129 -3.86 -10.74 -3.82
C LEU A 129 -4.72 -10.34 -5.02
N VAL A 130 -6.01 -10.69 -5.02
CA VAL A 130 -6.95 -10.27 -6.08
C VAL A 130 -7.16 -8.76 -6.07
N ALA A 131 -7.26 -8.13 -4.89
CA ALA A 131 -7.35 -6.68 -4.76
C ALA A 131 -6.07 -5.99 -5.29
N CYS A 132 -4.89 -6.56 -5.00
CA CYS A 132 -3.63 -6.09 -5.60
C CYS A 132 -3.66 -6.20 -7.12
N ALA A 133 -4.14 -7.32 -7.69
CA ALA A 133 -4.27 -7.47 -9.14
C ALA A 133 -5.19 -6.42 -9.74
N ALA A 134 -6.35 -6.16 -9.11
CA ALA A 134 -7.31 -5.13 -9.56
C ALA A 134 -6.71 -3.71 -9.49
N ALA A 135 -5.85 -3.44 -8.51
CA ALA A 135 -5.13 -2.18 -8.42
C ALA A 135 -4.05 -2.06 -9.51
N LEU A 136 -3.29 -3.14 -9.74
CA LEU A 136 -2.11 -3.15 -10.61
C LEU A 136 -2.44 -3.22 -12.11
N VAL A 137 -3.57 -3.81 -12.50
CA VAL A 137 -3.99 -3.92 -13.91
C VAL A 137 -4.09 -2.55 -14.59
N LEU A 138 -4.26 -1.49 -13.80
CA LEU A 138 -4.35 -0.10 -14.25
C LEU A 138 -3.00 0.62 -14.33
N SER A 139 -1.88 -0.06 -14.02
CA SER A 139 -0.54 0.51 -13.97
C SER A 139 -0.50 1.82 -13.14
N PRO A 140 -0.75 1.77 -11.83
CA PRO A 140 -0.85 2.96 -10.99
C PRO A 140 0.50 3.69 -10.87
N GLU A 141 0.45 5.03 -10.72
CA GLU A 141 1.61 5.86 -10.36
C GLU A 141 1.94 5.73 -8.87
N LEU A 142 0.92 5.46 -8.04
CA LEU A 142 1.01 5.24 -6.61
C LEU A 142 0.23 3.98 -6.23
N LEU A 143 0.88 3.03 -5.55
CA LEU A 143 0.22 1.88 -4.93
C LEU A 143 0.16 2.09 -3.42
N ILE A 144 -1.01 1.96 -2.83
CA ILE A 144 -1.24 2.06 -1.38
C ILE A 144 -1.74 0.72 -0.87
N LEU A 145 -1.05 0.19 0.15
CA LEU A 145 -1.37 -1.03 0.87
C LEU A 145 -1.63 -0.65 2.34
N ASP A 146 -2.89 -0.68 2.76
CA ASP A 146 -3.28 -0.26 4.11
C ASP A 146 -3.49 -1.50 5.00
N GLU A 147 -2.48 -1.84 5.83
CA GLU A 147 -2.46 -2.98 6.78
C GLU A 147 -2.86 -4.34 6.14
N THR A 148 -2.46 -4.54 4.89
CA THR A 148 -2.85 -5.71 4.08
C THR A 148 -2.18 -7.01 4.53
N ASP A 149 -1.09 -6.94 5.27
CA ASP A 149 -0.30 -8.05 5.79
C ASP A 149 -0.99 -8.80 6.95
N THR A 150 -1.90 -8.16 7.66
CA THR A 150 -2.62 -8.74 8.81
C THR A 150 -3.45 -9.99 8.46
N HIS A 151 -3.89 -10.12 7.21
CA HIS A 151 -4.77 -11.19 6.74
C HIS A 151 -4.07 -12.22 5.84
N LEU A 152 -2.74 -12.13 5.69
CA LEU A 152 -1.98 -13.00 4.81
C LEU A 152 -1.54 -14.29 5.53
N ASP A 153 -1.76 -15.42 4.89
CA ASP A 153 -0.98 -16.61 5.20
C ASP A 153 0.45 -16.47 4.63
N ARG A 154 1.34 -17.37 5.04
CA ARG A 154 2.74 -17.34 4.61
C ARG A 154 2.91 -17.28 3.10
N LYS A 155 2.13 -18.06 2.35
CA LYS A 155 2.23 -18.12 0.89
C LYS A 155 1.79 -16.81 0.23
N ALA A 156 0.68 -16.23 0.68
CA ALA A 156 0.19 -14.96 0.18
C ALA A 156 1.15 -13.81 0.55
N ALA A 157 1.76 -13.86 1.73
CA ALA A 157 2.77 -12.88 2.15
C ALA A 157 4.02 -12.95 1.24
N GLU A 158 4.54 -14.14 0.92
CA GLU A 158 5.68 -14.34 0.02
C GLU A 158 5.38 -13.82 -1.40
N ILE A 159 4.14 -14.02 -1.89
CA ILE A 159 3.68 -13.49 -3.18
C ILE A 159 3.63 -11.96 -3.13
N LEU A 160 3.00 -11.37 -2.10
CA LEU A 160 2.91 -9.92 -1.96
C LEU A 160 4.29 -9.27 -1.86
N GLU A 161 5.21 -9.84 -1.08
CA GLU A 161 6.59 -9.37 -0.99
C GLU A 161 7.29 -9.40 -2.35
N THR A 162 7.09 -10.47 -3.13
CA THR A 162 7.65 -10.58 -4.48
C THR A 162 7.08 -9.48 -5.41
N ILE A 163 5.76 -9.22 -5.32
CA ILE A 163 5.11 -8.14 -6.08
C ILE A 163 5.74 -6.80 -5.72
N ILE A 164 5.83 -6.45 -4.44
CA ILE A 164 6.41 -5.18 -3.99
C ILE A 164 7.86 -5.05 -4.46
N ARG A 165 8.65 -6.12 -4.35
CA ARG A 165 10.06 -6.15 -4.77
C ARG A 165 10.23 -5.89 -6.28
N ASN A 166 9.30 -6.35 -7.10
CA ASN A 166 9.31 -6.11 -8.55
C ASN A 166 8.90 -4.67 -8.92
N ARG A 167 8.59 -3.83 -7.94
CA ARG A 167 8.26 -2.41 -8.09
C ARG A 167 7.20 -2.16 -9.16
N PRO A 168 5.97 -2.66 -8.95
CA PRO A 168 4.89 -2.57 -9.95
C PRO A 168 4.34 -1.16 -10.12
N ALA A 169 4.75 -0.22 -9.26
CA ALA A 169 4.44 1.20 -9.31
C ALA A 169 5.68 2.03 -8.94
N PRO A 170 5.85 3.25 -9.49
CA PRO A 170 6.95 4.14 -9.12
C PRO A 170 7.02 4.47 -7.63
N CYS A 171 5.88 4.54 -6.97
CA CYS A 171 5.76 4.80 -5.54
C CYS A 171 4.82 3.78 -4.89
N ILE A 172 5.29 3.16 -3.80
CA ILE A 172 4.51 2.21 -3.00
C ILE A 172 4.50 2.73 -1.57
N LEU A 173 3.31 2.95 -1.01
CA LEU A 173 3.11 3.23 0.41
C LEU A 173 2.47 2.01 1.06
N GLN A 174 3.15 1.38 1.99
CA GLN A 174 2.63 0.26 2.77
C GLN A 174 2.50 0.66 4.24
N CYS A 175 1.27 0.76 4.74
CA CYS A 175 1.01 0.80 6.16
C CYS A 175 1.11 -0.63 6.72
N THR A 176 1.92 -0.82 7.74
CA THR A 176 2.10 -2.12 8.39
C THR A 176 2.30 -1.97 9.89
N GLN A 177 1.90 -2.99 10.64
CA GLN A 177 2.22 -3.17 12.05
C GLN A 177 3.30 -4.23 12.27
N ASP A 178 3.78 -4.87 11.20
CA ASP A 178 4.90 -5.80 11.23
C ASP A 178 6.21 -5.06 10.94
N MET A 179 7.03 -4.90 11.96
CA MET A 179 8.29 -4.18 11.86
C MET A 179 9.33 -4.94 11.03
N ASP A 180 9.25 -6.26 10.96
CA ASP A 180 10.12 -7.06 10.10
C ASP A 180 9.76 -6.83 8.61
N THR A 181 8.49 -6.66 8.29
CA THR A 181 8.03 -6.21 6.97
C THR A 181 8.49 -4.78 6.68
N ALA A 182 8.31 -3.85 7.61
CA ALA A 182 8.73 -2.46 7.45
C ALA A 182 10.26 -2.32 7.26
N SER A 183 11.05 -3.20 7.89
CA SER A 183 12.52 -3.17 7.78
C SER A 183 13.06 -3.51 6.38
N ARG A 184 12.22 -4.06 5.50
CA ARG A 184 12.57 -4.40 4.11
C ARG A 184 12.23 -3.29 3.10
N ALA A 185 11.61 -2.20 3.56
CA ALA A 185 11.28 -1.06 2.71
C ALA A 185 12.54 -0.24 2.37
N ASP A 186 12.48 0.55 1.30
CA ASP A 186 13.56 1.48 0.97
C ASP A 186 13.61 2.65 1.98
N ARG A 187 12.44 3.00 2.55
CA ARG A 187 12.26 4.05 3.55
C ARG A 187 11.19 3.69 4.56
N VAL A 188 11.32 4.28 5.72
CA VAL A 188 10.32 4.18 6.79
C VAL A 188 9.92 5.59 7.22
N VAL A 189 8.62 5.78 7.45
CA VAL A 189 8.05 6.97 8.08
C VAL A 189 7.33 6.53 9.34
N PHE A 190 7.82 6.96 10.50
CA PHE A 190 7.20 6.69 11.78
C PHE A 190 6.27 7.84 12.17
N PHE A 191 4.98 7.53 12.32
CA PHE A 191 3.95 8.47 12.76
C PHE A 191 3.66 8.33 14.25
N GLU A 192 3.61 9.47 14.95
CA GLU A 192 3.20 9.55 16.34
C GLU A 192 2.40 10.84 16.58
N GLY A 193 1.24 10.72 17.22
CA GLY A 193 0.41 11.88 17.56
C GLY A 193 0.04 12.77 16.37
N GLY A 194 -0.22 12.17 15.20
CA GLY A 194 -0.57 12.90 13.98
C GLY A 194 0.60 13.52 13.21
N ARG A 195 1.85 13.24 13.62
CA ARG A 195 3.04 13.83 13.02
C ARG A 195 4.03 12.77 12.57
N PRO A 196 4.72 12.94 11.43
CA PRO A 196 5.88 12.14 11.08
C PRO A 196 7.05 12.53 12.01
N ARG A 197 7.46 11.62 12.89
CA ARG A 197 8.52 11.86 13.87
C ARG A 197 9.90 11.50 13.33
N TYR A 198 9.98 10.36 12.68
CA TYR A 198 11.23 9.86 12.09
C TYR A 198 10.98 9.47 10.64
N ILE A 199 11.91 9.84 9.77
CA ILE A 199 11.85 9.59 8.33
C ILE A 199 13.27 9.28 7.87
N GLY A 200 13.48 8.12 7.28
CA GLY A 200 14.80 7.72 6.80
C GLY A 200 14.84 6.31 6.24
N THR A 201 16.03 5.74 6.18
CA THR A 201 16.20 4.31 5.94
C THR A 201 15.65 3.52 7.13
N PRO A 202 15.37 2.22 6.95
CA PRO A 202 14.97 1.37 8.09
C PRO A 202 15.95 1.49 9.26
N GLU A 203 17.26 1.45 8.99
CA GLU A 203 18.32 1.53 10.04
C GLU A 203 18.25 2.85 10.81
N GLU A 204 18.07 3.98 10.09
CA GLU A 204 17.97 5.30 10.70
C GLU A 204 16.74 5.40 11.61
N VAL A 205 15.58 4.96 11.13
CA VAL A 205 14.32 5.08 11.89
C VAL A 205 14.31 4.11 13.07
N PHE A 206 14.65 2.84 12.86
CA PHE A 206 14.62 1.85 13.93
C PHE A 206 15.68 2.07 15.00
N SER A 207 16.80 2.75 14.71
CA SER A 207 17.76 3.15 15.75
C SER A 207 17.12 4.02 16.84
N HIS A 208 16.08 4.82 16.50
CA HIS A 208 15.32 5.61 17.46
C HIS A 208 14.25 4.79 18.22
N LEU A 209 13.94 3.59 17.77
CA LEU A 209 12.87 2.74 18.29
C LEU A 209 13.39 1.47 18.98
N SER A 210 14.71 1.31 19.16
CA SER A 210 15.37 0.11 19.65
C SER A 210 14.86 -0.40 21.00
N GLU A 211 14.45 0.52 21.90
CA GLU A 211 13.91 0.20 23.22
C GLU A 211 12.38 0.03 23.25
N THR A 212 11.71 0.12 22.08
CA THR A 212 10.25 0.06 21.98
C THR A 212 9.79 -1.29 21.43
N GLU A 213 8.47 -1.56 21.53
CA GLU A 213 7.85 -2.73 20.86
C GLU A 213 7.87 -2.58 19.32
N MET A 214 8.13 -1.38 18.81
CA MET A 214 8.18 -1.07 17.38
C MET A 214 9.59 -1.20 16.80
N TYR A 215 10.33 -2.21 17.23
CA TYR A 215 11.63 -2.58 16.70
C TYR A 215 11.57 -3.95 16.05
N PRO A 216 12.20 -4.18 14.86
CA PRO A 216 12.12 -5.46 14.17
C PRO A 216 12.59 -6.63 15.03
N SER A 217 11.77 -7.68 15.11
CA SER A 217 12.06 -8.84 15.94
C SER A 217 13.31 -9.59 15.47
N LEU A 218 13.51 -9.69 14.16
CA LEU A 218 14.65 -10.32 13.55
C LEU A 218 15.97 -9.58 13.85
N TRP A 219 15.94 -8.24 13.91
CA TRP A 219 17.11 -7.43 14.25
C TRP A 219 17.49 -7.61 15.72
N ARG A 220 16.49 -7.63 16.61
CA ARG A 220 16.72 -7.87 18.05
C ARG A 220 17.39 -9.21 18.31
N ILE A 221 17.01 -10.25 17.57
CA ILE A 221 17.65 -11.56 17.66
C ILE A 221 19.09 -11.51 17.15
N ALA A 222 19.34 -10.80 16.04
CA ALA A 222 20.67 -10.68 15.45
C ALA A 222 21.67 -9.92 16.36
N GLU A 223 21.19 -8.96 17.16
CA GLU A 223 22.02 -8.22 18.13
C GLU A 223 22.39 -9.06 19.37
N CYS A 224 21.70 -10.17 19.61
CA CYS A 224 21.96 -11.06 20.74
C CYS A 224 22.94 -12.20 20.41
N ILE A 225 23.42 -12.32 19.16
CA ILE A 225 24.36 -13.34 18.69
C ILE A 225 25.75 -12.74 18.50
#